data_13e9307c97f2248e2664e19a71b33243
#
_entry.id   13e9307c97f2248e2664e19a71b33243
#
_cell.length_a   1.000
_cell.length_b   1.000
_cell.length_c   1.000
_cell.angle_alpha   90.00
_cell.angle_beta   90.00
_cell.angle_gamma   90.00
#
_symmetry.space_group_name_H-M   'P 1'
#
loop_
_entity.id
_entity.type
_entity.pdbx_description
1 polymer ?
#
loop_
_entity_poly.entity_id
_entity_poly.type
_entity_poly.pdbx_seq_one_letter_code
_entity_poly.pdbx_strand_id
1 'polypeptide(L)'
;MQDIRLIVIEGGSGTGKSSLAHSLQERFQPQQWLHFSFDTLLYCLPPSVLDMANQRNDWSAVDQNAITRSVYGCLRTLLDDGHRVIFDCVLMTERGARELLTALQSYRPVLVRLTCSWHEIERRTIARGDRTIEEARRGFETSGLFLNVDYEIDTTHRSSAEIAESLVPLIVGSSSHDAWQRSLDRLDTGSVQQPSYDP
;
A
#
# COMPACT_ATOMS: atom_id res chain seq x y z
N MET A 1 5.85 20.50 14.94
CA MET A 1 6.02 19.34 14.05
C MET A 1 4.85 18.40 14.25
N GLN A 2 4.22 17.95 13.18
CA GLN A 2 3.13 16.97 13.28
C GLN A 2 3.71 15.63 13.74
N ASP A 3 3.11 15.00 14.76
CA ASP A 3 3.53 13.67 15.21
C ASP A 3 2.99 12.62 14.22
N ILE A 4 3.81 12.26 13.23
CA ILE A 4 3.46 11.29 12.21
C ILE A 4 3.57 9.89 12.82
N ARG A 5 2.46 9.15 12.84
CA ARG A 5 2.41 7.79 13.37
C ARG A 5 2.00 6.73 12.35
N LEU A 6 1.52 7.14 11.17
CA LEU A 6 1.12 6.23 10.12
C LEU A 6 1.63 6.71 8.75
N ILE A 7 2.35 5.83 8.07
CA ILE A 7 2.73 5.97 6.66
C ILE A 7 2.05 4.84 5.90
N VAL A 8 1.27 5.15 4.89
CA VAL A 8 0.66 4.17 3.98
C VAL A 8 1.42 4.17 2.67
N ILE A 9 1.95 3.02 2.29
CA ILE A 9 2.64 2.82 1.01
C ILE A 9 1.71 2.04 0.08
N GLU A 10 1.21 2.70 -0.95
CA GLU A 10 0.37 2.11 -2.00
C GLU A 10 1.19 1.87 -3.26
N GLY A 11 0.86 0.82 -3.99
CA GLY A 11 1.48 0.52 -5.28
C GLY A 11 1.24 -0.92 -5.71
N GLY A 12 1.36 -1.20 -6.99
CA GLY A 12 1.20 -2.54 -7.55
C GLY A 12 2.20 -3.56 -6.98
N SER A 13 1.94 -4.82 -7.24
CA SER A 13 2.91 -5.89 -6.91
C SER A 13 4.21 -5.65 -7.67
N GLY A 14 5.36 -5.91 -7.05
CA GLY A 14 6.68 -5.72 -7.66
C GLY A 14 7.23 -4.28 -7.61
N THR A 15 6.47 -3.30 -7.14
CA THR A 15 6.94 -1.90 -7.02
C THR A 15 7.93 -1.67 -5.88
N GLY A 16 8.14 -2.62 -4.96
CA GLY A 16 9.13 -2.52 -3.89
C GLY A 16 8.61 -1.96 -2.57
N LYS A 17 7.29 -2.00 -2.32
CA LYS A 17 6.66 -1.47 -1.08
C LYS A 17 7.29 -2.00 0.20
N SER A 18 7.35 -3.32 0.36
CA SER A 18 7.89 -3.95 1.58
C SER A 18 9.39 -3.67 1.75
N SER A 19 10.15 -3.59 0.64
CA SER A 19 11.57 -3.20 0.69
C SER A 19 11.72 -1.74 1.16
N LEU A 20 10.87 -0.84 0.67
CA LEU A 20 10.87 0.54 1.14
C LEU A 20 10.45 0.64 2.61
N ALA A 21 9.44 -0.12 3.03
CA ALA A 21 9.01 -0.15 4.43
C ALA A 21 10.18 -0.51 5.36
N HIS A 22 10.94 -1.56 5.04
CA HIS A 22 12.14 -1.94 5.82
C HIS A 22 13.22 -0.86 5.79
N SER A 23 13.49 -0.26 4.63
CA SER A 23 14.48 0.83 4.53
C SER A 23 14.07 2.07 5.32
N LEU A 24 12.77 2.39 5.39
CA LEU A 24 12.24 3.46 6.22
C LEU A 24 12.39 3.13 7.72
N GLN A 25 12.10 1.88 8.15
CA GLN A 25 12.31 1.46 9.53
C GLN A 25 13.75 1.70 9.98
N GLU A 26 14.74 1.30 9.16
CA GLU A 26 16.16 1.52 9.45
C GLU A 26 16.49 3.03 9.52
N ARG A 27 15.94 3.82 8.61
CA ARG A 27 16.23 5.25 8.53
C ARG A 27 15.60 6.07 9.65
N PHE A 28 14.48 5.60 10.20
CA PHE A 28 13.80 6.26 11.33
C PHE A 28 14.41 5.94 12.70
N GLN A 29 15.39 5.03 12.80
CA GLN A 29 16.05 4.75 14.06
C GLN A 29 16.57 6.04 14.74
N PRO A 30 16.53 6.14 16.08
CA PRO A 30 16.13 5.12 17.06
C PRO A 30 14.61 5.00 17.27
N GLN A 31 13.76 5.69 16.52
CA GLN A 31 12.32 5.57 16.64
C GLN A 31 11.86 4.20 16.12
N GLN A 32 11.08 3.50 16.95
CA GLN A 32 10.52 2.20 16.55
C GLN A 32 9.33 2.39 15.62
N TRP A 33 9.43 1.85 14.41
CA TRP A 33 8.35 1.75 13.45
C TRP A 33 8.05 0.28 13.18
N LEU A 34 6.78 -0.09 13.21
CA LEU A 34 6.32 -1.43 12.84
C LEU A 34 5.98 -1.45 11.35
N HIS A 35 6.42 -2.47 10.63
CA HIS A 35 5.93 -2.73 9.29
C HIS A 35 4.75 -3.70 9.37
N PHE A 36 3.61 -3.33 8.82
CA PHE A 36 2.43 -4.15 8.72
C PHE A 36 1.92 -4.14 7.29
N SER A 37 1.76 -5.31 6.69
CA SER A 37 1.27 -5.46 5.33
C SER A 37 -0.16 -6.00 5.31
N PHE A 38 -0.94 -5.62 4.30
CA PHE A 38 -2.23 -6.26 4.06
C PHE A 38 -2.09 -7.78 3.96
N ASP A 39 -1.01 -8.24 3.34
CA ASP A 39 -0.71 -9.66 3.15
C ASP A 39 -0.44 -10.41 4.48
N THR A 40 -0.14 -9.71 5.57
CA THR A 40 0.19 -10.34 6.88
C THR A 40 -0.90 -11.29 7.35
N LEU A 41 -2.17 -10.87 7.29
CA LEU A 41 -3.28 -11.75 7.67
C LEU A 41 -3.66 -12.72 6.55
N LEU A 42 -3.47 -12.34 5.30
CA LEU A 42 -3.72 -13.21 4.16
C LEU A 42 -2.83 -14.46 4.23
N TYR A 43 -1.54 -14.29 4.51
CA TYR A 43 -0.61 -15.42 4.67
C TYR A 43 -0.81 -16.27 5.94
N CYS A 44 -1.75 -15.92 6.81
CA CYS A 44 -2.22 -16.81 7.86
C CYS A 44 -3.19 -17.90 7.35
N LEU A 45 -3.66 -17.79 6.10
CA LEU A 45 -4.51 -18.82 5.48
C LEU A 45 -3.69 -20.09 5.14
N PRO A 46 -4.36 -21.26 5.04
CA PRO A 46 -3.70 -22.50 4.62
C PRO A 46 -3.02 -22.33 3.25
N PRO A 47 -1.83 -22.92 3.04
CA PRO A 47 -1.13 -22.84 1.74
C PRO A 47 -1.99 -23.27 0.55
N SER A 48 -2.82 -24.32 0.71
CA SER A 48 -3.72 -24.78 -0.36
C SER A 48 -4.75 -23.73 -0.79
N VAL A 49 -5.23 -22.90 0.15
CA VAL A 49 -6.16 -21.80 -0.15
C VAL A 49 -5.42 -20.68 -0.89
N LEU A 50 -4.20 -20.35 -0.45
CA LEU A 50 -3.35 -19.34 -1.10
C LEU A 50 -2.96 -19.77 -2.53
N ASP A 51 -2.65 -21.05 -2.73
CA ASP A 51 -2.35 -21.61 -4.05
C ASP A 51 -3.56 -21.51 -5.01
N MET A 52 -4.77 -21.80 -4.52
CA MET A 52 -5.98 -21.63 -5.32
C MET A 52 -6.20 -20.15 -5.68
N ALA A 53 -6.07 -19.26 -4.71
CA ALA A 53 -6.23 -17.82 -4.89
C ALA A 53 -5.21 -17.26 -5.90
N ASN A 54 -3.94 -17.58 -5.73
CA ASN A 54 -2.83 -17.00 -6.51
C ASN A 54 -2.71 -17.64 -7.91
N GLN A 55 -2.77 -18.97 -8.01
CA GLN A 55 -2.52 -19.68 -9.28
C GLN A 55 -3.76 -19.76 -10.16
N ARG A 56 -4.95 -19.86 -9.57
CA ARG A 56 -6.22 -20.03 -10.30
C ARG A 56 -7.13 -18.83 -10.26
N ASN A 57 -6.70 -17.75 -9.57
CA ASN A 57 -7.54 -16.59 -9.28
C ASN A 57 -8.89 -16.97 -8.62
N ASP A 58 -8.89 -18.06 -7.86
CA ASP A 58 -10.07 -18.56 -7.15
C ASP A 58 -10.02 -18.15 -5.68
N TRP A 59 -10.73 -17.09 -5.36
CA TRP A 59 -10.84 -16.52 -4.03
C TRP A 59 -12.10 -16.97 -3.28
N SER A 60 -12.84 -17.95 -3.80
CA SER A 60 -14.14 -18.39 -3.25
C SER A 60 -14.04 -18.93 -1.82
N ALA A 61 -12.89 -19.50 -1.44
CA ALA A 61 -12.62 -19.99 -0.09
C ALA A 61 -12.16 -18.91 0.90
N VAL A 62 -12.02 -17.63 0.46
CA VAL A 62 -11.50 -16.53 1.27
C VAL A 62 -12.58 -15.49 1.53
N ASP A 63 -12.96 -15.29 2.78
CA ASP A 63 -13.77 -14.12 3.16
C ASP A 63 -12.90 -12.85 3.17
N GLN A 64 -12.73 -12.26 1.98
CA GLN A 64 -11.92 -11.05 1.79
C GLN A 64 -12.42 -9.88 2.64
N ASN A 65 -13.74 -9.77 2.87
CA ASN A 65 -14.30 -8.72 3.71
C ASN A 65 -13.90 -8.91 5.18
N ALA A 66 -13.90 -10.15 5.68
CA ALA A 66 -13.44 -10.44 7.05
C ALA A 66 -11.96 -10.15 7.21
N ILE A 67 -11.12 -10.57 6.26
CA ILE A 67 -9.68 -10.26 6.24
C ILE A 67 -9.46 -8.73 6.27
N THR A 68 -10.12 -7.99 5.38
CA THR A 68 -9.99 -6.53 5.29
C THR A 68 -10.36 -5.85 6.62
N ARG A 69 -11.51 -6.22 7.21
CA ARG A 69 -11.90 -5.69 8.53
C ARG A 69 -10.89 -5.99 9.60
N SER A 70 -10.32 -7.20 9.61
CA SER A 70 -9.33 -7.63 10.59
C SER A 70 -8.01 -6.89 10.43
N VAL A 71 -7.53 -6.69 9.19
CA VAL A 71 -6.33 -5.89 8.90
C VAL A 71 -6.48 -4.47 9.48
N TYR A 72 -7.59 -3.79 9.18
CA TYR A 72 -7.80 -2.44 9.70
C TYR A 72 -8.05 -2.42 11.22
N GLY A 73 -8.63 -3.49 11.78
CA GLY A 73 -8.76 -3.67 13.24
C GLY A 73 -7.39 -3.74 13.91
N CYS A 74 -6.48 -4.58 13.39
CA CYS A 74 -5.11 -4.69 13.89
C CYS A 74 -4.36 -3.35 13.78
N LEU A 75 -4.47 -2.67 12.62
CA LEU A 75 -3.85 -1.36 12.43
C LEU A 75 -4.30 -0.33 13.47
N ARG A 76 -5.62 -0.23 13.69
CA ARG A 76 -6.15 0.68 14.71
C ARG A 76 -5.63 0.35 16.09
N THR A 77 -5.64 -0.92 16.49
CA THR A 77 -5.11 -1.34 17.79
C THR A 77 -3.65 -0.91 17.95
N LEU A 78 -2.79 -1.18 16.96
CA LEU A 78 -1.39 -0.76 17.02
C LEU A 78 -1.23 0.77 17.16
N LEU A 79 -2.02 1.54 16.43
CA LEU A 79 -1.97 3.00 16.46
C LEU A 79 -2.54 3.58 17.77
N ASP A 80 -3.61 2.98 18.30
CA ASP A 80 -4.23 3.37 19.59
C ASP A 80 -3.30 3.06 20.77
N ASP A 81 -2.54 1.97 20.69
CA ASP A 81 -1.49 1.62 21.65
C ASP A 81 -0.22 2.51 21.52
N GLY A 82 -0.22 3.47 20.60
CA GLY A 82 0.85 4.46 20.44
C GLY A 82 1.99 4.04 19.53
N HIS A 83 1.88 2.91 18.85
CA HIS A 83 2.90 2.50 17.87
C HIS A 83 2.93 3.41 16.63
N ARG A 84 4.11 3.51 16.01
CA ARG A 84 4.27 4.05 14.67
C ARG A 84 4.24 2.92 13.66
N VAL A 85 3.46 3.07 12.60
CA VAL A 85 3.24 1.99 11.63
C VAL A 85 3.51 2.46 10.21
N ILE A 86 4.25 1.66 9.47
CA ILE A 86 4.34 1.72 8.01
C ILE A 86 3.45 0.59 7.49
N PHE A 87 2.37 0.95 6.82
CA PHE A 87 1.41 0.00 6.26
C PHE A 87 1.56 -0.07 4.75
N ASP A 88 1.81 -1.25 4.20
CA ASP A 88 1.84 -1.44 2.76
C ASP A 88 0.60 -2.19 2.24
N CYS A 89 0.06 -1.73 1.11
CA CYS A 89 -1.12 -2.30 0.50
C CYS A 89 -1.15 -2.12 -1.03
N VAL A 90 -2.02 -2.87 -1.68
CA VAL A 90 -2.41 -2.69 -3.08
C VAL A 90 -3.89 -2.33 -3.10
N LEU A 91 -4.24 -1.21 -3.72
CA LEU A 91 -5.62 -0.76 -3.87
C LEU A 91 -6.07 -0.99 -5.31
N MET A 92 -6.93 -1.97 -5.50
CA MET A 92 -7.41 -2.39 -6.82
C MET A 92 -8.82 -1.88 -7.15
N THR A 93 -9.50 -1.26 -6.18
CA THR A 93 -10.88 -0.79 -6.34
C THR A 93 -11.12 0.50 -5.57
N GLU A 94 -12.06 1.31 -6.06
CA GLU A 94 -12.55 2.50 -5.33
C GLU A 94 -13.09 2.14 -3.95
N ARG A 95 -13.84 1.03 -3.87
CA ARG A 95 -14.37 0.53 -2.61
C ARG A 95 -13.25 0.26 -1.59
N GLY A 96 -12.18 -0.41 -2.00
CA GLY A 96 -11.02 -0.69 -1.13
C GLY A 96 -10.34 0.60 -0.65
N ALA A 97 -10.20 1.59 -1.54
CA ALA A 97 -9.68 2.90 -1.18
C ALA A 97 -10.58 3.61 -0.15
N ARG A 98 -11.90 3.61 -0.35
CA ARG A 98 -12.86 4.19 0.59
C ARG A 98 -12.84 3.48 1.95
N GLU A 99 -12.77 2.15 1.97
CA GLU A 99 -12.66 1.36 3.20
C GLU A 99 -11.38 1.71 3.98
N LEU A 100 -10.23 1.80 3.31
CA LEU A 100 -8.97 2.22 3.90
C LEU A 100 -9.08 3.62 4.51
N LEU A 101 -9.53 4.58 3.71
CA LEU A 101 -9.65 5.98 4.14
C LEU A 101 -10.55 6.13 5.36
N THR A 102 -11.73 5.50 5.32
CA THR A 102 -12.71 5.56 6.42
C THR A 102 -12.17 4.89 7.68
N ALA A 103 -11.50 3.76 7.55
CA ALA A 103 -10.99 3.01 8.69
C ALA A 103 -9.87 3.74 9.45
N LEU A 104 -9.08 4.57 8.75
CA LEU A 104 -7.86 5.17 9.28
C LEU A 104 -7.87 6.71 9.33
N GLN A 105 -8.99 7.36 8.99
CA GLN A 105 -9.12 8.83 8.91
C GLN A 105 -8.67 9.58 10.18
N SER A 106 -8.83 8.99 11.36
CA SER A 106 -8.46 9.61 12.63
C SER A 106 -6.95 9.76 12.82
N TYR A 107 -6.15 9.00 12.07
CA TYR A 107 -4.69 8.94 12.24
C TYR A 107 -3.93 9.84 11.26
N ARG A 108 -4.60 10.45 10.27
CA ARG A 108 -4.04 11.38 9.29
C ARG A 108 -2.72 10.87 8.69
N PRO A 109 -2.73 9.76 7.96
CA PRO A 109 -1.51 9.15 7.46
C PRO A 109 -0.83 9.99 6.39
N VAL A 110 0.48 9.80 6.27
CA VAL A 110 1.24 10.18 5.09
C VAL A 110 0.98 9.14 3.99
N LEU A 111 0.52 9.56 2.83
CA LEU A 111 0.25 8.68 1.69
C LEU A 111 1.41 8.72 0.70
N VAL A 112 2.02 7.57 0.47
CA VAL A 112 3.14 7.37 -0.46
C VAL A 112 2.71 6.39 -1.54
N ARG A 113 2.87 6.76 -2.81
CA ARG A 113 2.68 5.85 -3.94
C ARG A 113 3.99 5.45 -4.54
N LEU A 114 4.15 4.16 -4.80
CA LEU A 114 5.25 3.64 -5.59
C LEU A 114 4.78 3.28 -6.99
N THR A 115 5.44 3.85 -7.98
CA THR A 115 5.34 3.47 -9.38
C THR A 115 6.60 2.73 -9.81
N CYS A 116 6.50 1.98 -10.92
CA CYS A 116 7.63 1.29 -11.52
C CYS A 116 7.28 0.97 -12.98
N SER A 117 8.27 0.94 -13.87
CA SER A 117 8.03 0.54 -15.25
C SER A 117 7.53 -0.91 -15.33
N TRP A 118 6.65 -1.20 -16.29
CA TRP A 118 6.15 -2.57 -16.48
C TRP A 118 7.29 -3.58 -16.68
N HIS A 119 8.27 -3.25 -17.51
CA HIS A 119 9.43 -4.10 -17.78
C HIS A 119 10.17 -4.52 -16.48
N GLU A 120 10.34 -3.59 -15.56
CA GLU A 120 11.03 -3.88 -14.30
C GLU A 120 10.14 -4.68 -13.33
N ILE A 121 8.83 -4.41 -13.30
CA ILE A 121 7.85 -5.22 -12.54
C ILE A 121 7.85 -6.66 -13.03
N GLU A 122 7.78 -6.86 -14.34
CA GLU A 122 7.80 -8.20 -14.96
C GLU A 122 9.10 -8.94 -14.61
N ARG A 123 10.25 -8.29 -14.74
CA ARG A 123 11.55 -8.85 -14.36
C ARG A 123 11.59 -9.27 -12.88
N ARG A 124 11.10 -8.39 -11.98
CA ARG A 124 11.04 -8.67 -10.52
C ARG A 124 10.09 -9.81 -10.22
N THR A 125 8.94 -9.88 -10.88
CA THR A 125 7.92 -10.92 -10.69
C THR A 125 8.48 -12.29 -11.10
N ILE A 126 9.14 -12.37 -12.27
CA ILE A 126 9.79 -13.61 -12.73
C ILE A 126 10.88 -14.06 -11.74
N ALA A 127 11.72 -13.13 -11.28
CA ALA A 127 12.81 -13.45 -10.36
C ALA A 127 12.31 -13.95 -8.98
N ARG A 128 11.15 -13.50 -8.52
CA ARG A 128 10.55 -13.93 -7.23
C ARG A 128 9.80 -15.26 -7.35
N GLY A 129 9.09 -15.48 -8.44
CA GLY A 129 8.37 -16.72 -8.71
C GLY A 129 7.16 -17.00 -7.78
N ASP A 130 6.74 -16.04 -6.97
CA ASP A 130 5.69 -16.17 -5.96
C ASP A 130 4.30 -15.70 -6.45
N ARG A 131 4.24 -15.10 -7.63
CA ARG A 131 3.01 -14.55 -8.26
C ARG A 131 3.02 -14.76 -9.77
N THR A 132 1.83 -14.73 -10.36
CA THR A 132 1.68 -14.78 -11.81
C THR A 132 1.92 -13.40 -12.45
N ILE A 133 2.35 -13.40 -13.71
CA ILE A 133 2.52 -12.17 -14.50
C ILE A 133 1.17 -11.43 -14.66
N GLU A 134 0.08 -12.18 -14.82
CA GLU A 134 -1.27 -11.61 -14.95
C GLU A 134 -1.71 -10.88 -13.68
N GLU A 135 -1.41 -11.43 -12.50
CA GLU A 135 -1.71 -10.76 -11.22
C GLU A 135 -0.89 -9.47 -11.07
N ALA A 136 0.40 -9.53 -11.41
CA ALA A 136 1.27 -8.35 -11.40
C ALA A 136 0.77 -7.28 -12.37
N ARG A 137 0.29 -7.70 -13.57
CA ARG A 137 -0.26 -6.81 -14.60
C ARG A 137 -1.51 -6.09 -14.13
N ARG A 138 -2.46 -6.82 -13.55
CA ARG A 138 -3.67 -6.20 -12.95
C ARG A 138 -3.33 -5.17 -11.89
N GLY A 139 -2.41 -5.50 -10.97
CA GLY A 139 -1.95 -4.56 -9.96
C GLY A 139 -1.26 -3.32 -10.55
N PHE A 140 -0.51 -3.48 -11.63
CA PHE A 140 0.12 -2.36 -12.35
C PHE A 140 -0.90 -1.43 -12.99
N GLU A 141 -1.92 -1.98 -13.64
CA GLU A 141 -2.95 -1.21 -14.36
C GLU A 141 -3.92 -0.48 -13.43
N THR A 142 -4.16 -1.00 -12.23
CA THR A 142 -5.12 -0.44 -11.27
C THR A 142 -4.50 0.40 -10.16
N SER A 143 -3.19 0.24 -9.92
CA SER A 143 -2.49 1.00 -8.88
C SER A 143 -2.51 2.50 -9.19
N GLY A 144 -2.75 3.30 -8.15
CA GLY A 144 -2.68 4.75 -8.27
C GLY A 144 -3.98 5.44 -8.70
N LEU A 145 -5.02 4.72 -9.08
CA LEU A 145 -6.24 5.33 -9.62
C LEU A 145 -7.13 5.98 -8.54
N PHE A 146 -7.07 5.50 -7.30
CA PHE A 146 -8.12 5.78 -6.31
C PHE A 146 -7.71 6.76 -5.20
N LEU A 147 -6.41 7.04 -5.02
CA LEU A 147 -5.93 7.96 -4.00
C LEU A 147 -5.20 9.16 -4.58
N ASN A 148 -5.37 10.33 -3.97
CA ASN A 148 -4.34 11.37 -4.00
C ASN A 148 -3.23 10.96 -3.04
N VAL A 149 -1.99 11.35 -3.30
CA VAL A 149 -0.86 11.01 -2.45
C VAL A 149 -0.05 12.25 -2.09
N ASP A 150 0.66 12.18 -0.97
CA ASP A 150 1.60 13.23 -0.57
C ASP A 150 2.91 13.10 -1.36
N TYR A 151 3.32 11.85 -1.64
CA TYR A 151 4.54 11.57 -2.40
C TYR A 151 4.29 10.46 -3.43
N GLU A 152 4.71 10.70 -4.67
CA GLU A 152 4.77 9.68 -5.73
C GLU A 152 6.21 9.44 -6.13
N ILE A 153 6.64 8.17 -6.16
CA ILE A 153 8.04 7.78 -6.31
C ILE A 153 8.16 6.67 -7.35
N ASP A 154 8.91 6.92 -8.40
CA ASP A 154 9.32 5.90 -9.35
C ASP A 154 10.50 5.09 -8.80
N THR A 155 10.30 3.77 -8.72
CA THR A 155 11.29 2.80 -8.20
C THR A 155 12.04 2.06 -9.30
N THR A 156 11.86 2.41 -10.57
CA THR A 156 12.41 1.68 -11.72
C THR A 156 13.93 1.53 -11.64
N HIS A 157 14.62 2.63 -11.27
CA HIS A 157 16.09 2.69 -11.26
C HIS A 157 16.66 3.11 -9.89
N ARG A 158 15.87 3.02 -8.83
CA ARG A 158 16.28 3.45 -7.48
C ARG A 158 16.15 2.30 -6.50
N SER A 159 17.16 2.16 -5.64
CA SER A 159 17.08 1.26 -4.50
C SER A 159 16.15 1.81 -3.40
N SER A 160 15.59 0.90 -2.59
CA SER A 160 14.75 1.30 -1.44
C SER A 160 15.50 2.15 -0.42
N ALA A 161 16.82 1.93 -0.27
CA ALA A 161 17.68 2.71 0.63
C ALA A 161 17.83 4.17 0.16
N GLU A 162 18.12 4.39 -1.13
CA GLU A 162 18.20 5.74 -1.74
C GLU A 162 16.87 6.48 -1.66
N ILE A 163 15.75 5.75 -1.86
CA ILE A 163 14.41 6.31 -1.73
C ILE A 163 14.16 6.73 -0.27
N ALA A 164 14.43 5.86 0.69
CA ALA A 164 14.22 6.16 2.11
C ALA A 164 15.08 7.36 2.55
N GLU A 165 16.34 7.43 2.09
CA GLU A 165 17.23 8.55 2.39
C GLU A 165 16.67 9.90 1.91
N SER A 166 16.09 9.93 0.72
CA SER A 166 15.49 11.15 0.16
C SER A 166 14.10 11.46 0.71
N LEU A 167 13.32 10.45 1.08
CA LEU A 167 11.92 10.59 1.47
C LEU A 167 11.75 10.99 2.94
N VAL A 168 12.57 10.45 3.85
CA VAL A 168 12.46 10.74 5.30
C VAL A 168 12.56 12.23 5.61
N PRO A 169 13.54 13.00 5.09
CA PRO A 169 13.58 14.44 5.32
C PRO A 169 12.33 15.18 4.82
N LEU A 170 11.75 14.75 3.72
CA LEU A 170 10.53 15.34 3.16
C LEU A 170 9.32 15.07 4.06
N ILE A 171 9.18 13.85 4.54
CA ILE A 171 8.09 13.45 5.47
C ILE A 171 8.22 14.26 6.77
N VAL A 172 9.40 14.29 7.38
CA VAL A 172 9.62 14.94 8.69
C VAL A 172 9.59 16.46 8.58
N GLY A 173 10.07 17.02 7.47
CA GLY A 173 10.17 18.47 7.25
C GLY A 173 8.88 19.11 6.75
N SER A 174 7.90 18.34 6.29
CA SER A 174 6.62 18.89 5.80
C SER A 174 5.80 19.48 6.93
N SER A 175 5.15 20.61 6.64
CA SER A 175 4.20 21.25 7.56
C SER A 175 2.81 20.62 7.54
N SER A 176 2.45 19.92 6.46
CA SER A 176 1.16 19.24 6.32
C SER A 176 1.23 18.08 5.34
N HIS A 177 0.45 17.04 5.64
CA HIS A 177 0.14 15.94 4.75
C HIS A 177 -1.38 15.88 4.66
N ASP A 178 -1.94 16.27 3.52
CA ASP A 178 -3.38 16.46 3.32
C ASP A 178 -3.95 15.59 2.19
N ALA A 179 -3.13 14.76 1.55
CA ALA A 179 -3.56 13.89 0.48
C ALA A 179 -4.70 12.95 0.92
N TRP A 180 -4.70 12.59 2.19
CA TRP A 180 -5.78 11.85 2.81
C TRP A 180 -7.12 12.56 2.67
N GLN A 181 -7.20 13.82 3.09
CA GLN A 181 -8.42 14.61 3.04
C GLN A 181 -8.87 14.81 1.59
N ARG A 182 -7.94 15.18 0.70
CA ARG A 182 -8.24 15.32 -0.73
C ARG A 182 -8.79 14.03 -1.35
N SER A 183 -8.32 12.86 -0.89
CA SER A 183 -8.83 11.57 -1.37
C SER A 183 -10.27 11.32 -0.90
N LEU A 184 -10.58 11.62 0.35
CA LEU A 184 -11.95 11.52 0.89
C LEU A 184 -12.88 12.45 0.11
N ASP A 185 -12.54 13.73 -0.03
CA ASP A 185 -13.34 14.73 -0.72
C ASP A 185 -13.62 14.30 -2.17
N ARG A 186 -12.62 13.74 -2.86
CA ARG A 186 -12.77 13.23 -4.23
C ARG A 186 -13.76 12.06 -4.30
N LEU A 187 -13.65 11.10 -3.38
CA LEU A 187 -14.53 9.93 -3.35
C LEU A 187 -15.97 10.31 -3.00
N ASP A 188 -16.17 11.32 -2.14
CA ASP A 188 -17.50 11.79 -1.73
C ASP A 188 -18.21 12.58 -2.83
N THR A 189 -17.44 13.27 -3.69
CA THR A 189 -17.99 14.02 -4.83
C THR A 189 -18.26 13.16 -6.07
N GLY A 190 -17.90 11.86 -6.07
CA GLY A 190 -18.11 10.94 -7.18
C GLY A 190 -17.24 11.25 -8.41
N SER A 191 -16.18 12.05 -8.27
CA SER A 191 -15.31 12.53 -9.36
C SER A 191 -14.24 11.51 -9.77
N VAL A 192 -14.42 10.22 -9.54
CA VAL A 192 -13.48 9.19 -10.01
C VAL A 192 -13.75 8.91 -11.47
N GLN A 193 -12.85 9.35 -12.36
CA GLN A 193 -12.85 8.89 -13.75
C GLN A 193 -12.57 7.38 -13.74
N GLN A 194 -13.57 6.59 -14.08
CA GLN A 194 -13.32 5.19 -14.43
C GLN A 194 -12.41 5.18 -15.66
N PRO A 195 -11.32 4.39 -15.66
CA PRO A 195 -10.60 4.16 -16.90
C PRO A 195 -11.59 3.54 -17.88
N SER A 196 -11.72 4.16 -19.07
CA SER A 196 -12.47 3.59 -20.17
C SER A 196 -11.74 2.32 -20.61
N TYR A 197 -12.20 1.18 -20.13
CA TYR A 197 -11.86 -0.10 -20.77
C TYR A 197 -12.63 -0.14 -22.08
N ASP A 198 -11.96 0.18 -23.14
CA ASP A 198 -12.38 -0.27 -24.48
C ASP A 198 -11.91 -1.72 -24.64
N PRO A 199 -12.81 -2.67 -24.99
CA PRO A 199 -12.56 -4.11 -25.02
C PRO A 199 -11.53 -4.54 -26.08
#